data_1ac4b3e9b075ccf5a1512f26731b5cf4
#
_entry.id   1ac4b3e9b075ccf5a1512f26731b5cf4
#
_cell.length_a   1.000
_cell.length_b   1.000
_cell.length_c   1.000
_cell.angle_alpha   90.00
_cell.angle_beta   90.00
_cell.angle_gamma   90.00
#
_symmetry.space_group_name_H-M   'P 1'
#
loop_
_entity.id
_entity.type
_entity.pdbx_description
1 polymer ?
#
loop_
_entity_poly.entity_id
_entity_poly.type
_entity_poly.pdbx_seq_one_letter_code
_entity_poly.pdbx_strand_id
1 'polypeptide(L)'
;MIRVALADDHQLVRAGFRALLDSEPDIEVVVEASGGEELLRAIRATPVDVALLDIRMPDGDGLWTTEQIAADPALAGVRVVIVTTFELDEYVARAIRAGAAGFLVKDTEPIDLIRAVRVVADGEALLSPGVTRRLLERAAEGLRDAAPIGALSVLTEREVEVLRLVGQGLSNEEIGTRLFVSPLTAKTHVSRIMQKLHARDRVQLVVLAYESGLVARGWQ
;
A
#
# COMPACT_ATOMS: atom_id res chain seq x y z
N MET A 1 -14.30 -10.60 -8.50
CA MET A 1 -13.08 -11.20 -9.08
C MET A 1 -12.00 -10.15 -9.05
N ILE A 2 -10.92 -10.39 -8.31
CA ILE A 2 -9.78 -9.50 -8.20
C ILE A 2 -8.77 -9.86 -9.30
N ARG A 3 -8.47 -8.92 -10.19
CA ARG A 3 -7.55 -9.14 -11.31
C ARG A 3 -6.15 -8.74 -10.89
N VAL A 4 -5.23 -9.69 -10.92
CA VAL A 4 -3.86 -9.52 -10.45
C VAL A 4 -2.88 -9.51 -11.62
N ALA A 5 -1.92 -8.59 -11.59
CA ALA A 5 -0.73 -8.61 -12.42
C ALA A 5 0.48 -9.03 -11.58
N LEU A 6 1.33 -9.89 -12.13
CA LEU A 6 2.58 -10.36 -11.52
C LEU A 6 3.78 -9.87 -12.33
N ALA A 7 4.76 -9.26 -11.67
CA ALA A 7 6.05 -8.96 -12.28
C ALA A 7 7.20 -9.39 -11.37
N ASP A 8 8.02 -10.30 -11.89
CA ASP A 8 9.19 -10.87 -11.22
C ASP A 8 10.12 -11.45 -12.30
N ASP A 9 11.42 -11.28 -12.21
CA ASP A 9 12.37 -11.81 -13.20
C ASP A 9 12.56 -13.34 -13.05
N HIS A 10 12.23 -13.91 -11.88
CA HIS A 10 12.32 -15.33 -11.62
C HIS A 10 11.05 -16.08 -12.03
N GLN A 11 11.12 -16.80 -13.16
CA GLN A 11 9.98 -17.56 -13.71
C GLN A 11 9.35 -18.53 -12.68
N LEU A 12 10.15 -19.22 -11.86
CA LEU A 12 9.64 -20.18 -10.88
C LEU A 12 8.81 -19.48 -9.78
N VAL A 13 9.23 -18.30 -9.36
CA VAL A 13 8.51 -17.49 -8.36
C VAL A 13 7.18 -17.03 -8.94
N ARG A 14 7.17 -16.48 -10.17
CA ARG A 14 5.93 -16.09 -10.86
C ARG A 14 4.96 -17.25 -10.98
N ALA A 15 5.44 -18.42 -11.46
CA ALA A 15 4.61 -19.61 -11.59
C ALA A 15 4.03 -20.09 -10.25
N GLY A 16 4.81 -19.98 -9.16
CA GLY A 16 4.36 -20.31 -7.82
C GLY A 16 3.26 -19.36 -7.32
N PHE A 17 3.47 -18.05 -7.46
CA PHE A 17 2.47 -17.05 -7.08
C PHE A 17 1.20 -17.15 -7.92
N ARG A 18 1.35 -17.40 -9.24
CA ARG A 18 0.21 -17.64 -10.11
C ARG A 18 -0.61 -18.84 -9.64
N ALA A 19 0.03 -20.01 -9.45
CA ALA A 19 -0.66 -21.22 -9.04
C ALA A 19 -1.39 -21.02 -7.69
N LEU A 20 -0.78 -20.29 -6.75
CA LEU A 20 -1.35 -19.97 -5.46
C LEU A 20 -2.58 -19.05 -5.60
N LEU A 21 -2.47 -17.97 -6.37
CA LEU A 21 -3.54 -16.98 -6.49
C LEU A 21 -4.71 -17.51 -7.33
N ASP A 22 -4.43 -18.23 -8.42
CA ASP A 22 -5.46 -18.85 -9.26
C ASP A 22 -6.19 -20.02 -8.55
N SER A 23 -5.68 -20.52 -7.39
CA SER A 23 -6.39 -21.50 -6.57
C SER A 23 -7.57 -20.88 -5.80
N GLU A 24 -7.61 -19.55 -5.67
CA GLU A 24 -8.67 -18.83 -4.96
C GLU A 24 -9.80 -18.44 -5.93
N PRO A 25 -11.07 -18.71 -5.58
CA PRO A 25 -12.21 -18.52 -6.49
C PRO A 25 -12.52 -17.06 -6.81
N ASP A 26 -11.97 -16.11 -6.04
CA ASP A 26 -12.20 -14.66 -6.14
C ASP A 26 -11.00 -13.89 -6.72
N ILE A 27 -9.90 -14.58 -7.07
CA ILE A 27 -8.66 -13.97 -7.59
C ILE A 27 -8.32 -14.61 -8.96
N GLU A 28 -7.84 -13.80 -9.89
CA GLU A 28 -7.38 -14.24 -11.21
C GLU A 28 -6.11 -13.49 -11.59
N VAL A 29 -5.07 -14.24 -12.00
CA VAL A 29 -3.84 -13.65 -12.54
C VAL A 29 -4.03 -13.41 -14.03
N VAL A 30 -4.23 -12.14 -14.41
CA VAL A 30 -4.54 -11.73 -15.79
C VAL A 30 -3.32 -11.25 -16.58
N VAL A 31 -2.22 -10.89 -15.89
CA VAL A 31 -0.97 -10.42 -16.51
C VAL A 31 0.22 -11.05 -15.80
N GLU A 32 1.20 -11.52 -16.56
CA GLU A 32 2.54 -11.85 -16.08
C GLU A 32 3.58 -11.08 -16.89
N ALA A 33 4.63 -10.62 -16.23
CA ALA A 33 5.76 -9.91 -16.83
C ALA A 33 7.08 -10.30 -16.13
N SER A 34 8.17 -10.21 -16.88
CA SER A 34 9.53 -10.44 -16.38
C SER A 34 10.26 -9.14 -16.01
N GLY A 35 9.66 -7.98 -16.32
CA GLY A 35 10.24 -6.66 -16.09
C GLY A 35 9.20 -5.55 -16.04
N GLY A 36 9.63 -4.38 -15.61
CA GLY A 36 8.74 -3.24 -15.37
C GLY A 36 8.10 -2.68 -16.62
N GLU A 37 8.86 -2.50 -17.72
CA GLU A 37 8.31 -1.98 -18.97
C GLU A 37 7.31 -2.94 -19.63
N GLU A 38 7.56 -4.25 -19.54
CA GLU A 38 6.65 -5.28 -20.03
C GLU A 38 5.32 -5.19 -19.26
N LEU A 39 5.39 -5.12 -17.94
CA LEU A 39 4.22 -4.96 -17.10
C LEU A 39 3.41 -3.72 -17.46
N LEU A 40 4.05 -2.55 -17.54
CA LEU A 40 3.37 -1.27 -17.83
C LEU A 40 2.62 -1.32 -19.17
N ARG A 41 3.20 -1.94 -20.18
CA ARG A 41 2.53 -2.14 -21.47
C ARG A 41 1.31 -3.04 -21.35
N ALA A 42 1.42 -4.14 -20.60
CA ALA A 42 0.34 -5.11 -20.44
C ALA A 42 -0.84 -4.56 -19.62
N ILE A 43 -0.59 -3.86 -18.49
CA ILE A 43 -1.65 -3.33 -17.63
C ILE A 43 -2.38 -2.12 -18.21
N ARG A 44 -1.80 -1.44 -19.22
CA ARG A 44 -2.54 -0.41 -19.99
C ARG A 44 -3.56 -1.03 -20.95
N ALA A 45 -3.34 -2.26 -21.38
CA ALA A 45 -4.24 -2.98 -22.28
C ALA A 45 -5.22 -3.90 -21.55
N THR A 46 -4.89 -4.32 -20.32
CA THR A 46 -5.67 -5.28 -19.54
C THR A 46 -6.05 -4.63 -18.20
N PRO A 47 -7.34 -4.57 -17.83
CA PRO A 47 -7.75 -4.06 -16.55
C PRO A 47 -7.19 -4.90 -15.38
N VAL A 48 -6.52 -4.23 -14.44
CA VAL A 48 -5.87 -4.83 -13.26
C VAL A 48 -6.29 -4.07 -12.01
N ASP A 49 -6.53 -4.79 -10.93
CA ASP A 49 -6.89 -4.21 -9.63
C ASP A 49 -5.66 -4.16 -8.70
N VAL A 50 -4.83 -5.22 -8.71
CA VAL A 50 -3.62 -5.31 -7.88
C VAL A 50 -2.42 -5.74 -8.72
N ALA A 51 -1.29 -5.06 -8.58
CA ALA A 51 -0.01 -5.44 -9.19
C ALA A 51 0.97 -5.89 -8.09
N LEU A 52 1.45 -7.14 -8.16
CA LEU A 52 2.52 -7.67 -7.30
C LEU A 52 3.85 -7.52 -8.04
N LEU A 53 4.78 -6.74 -7.49
CA LEU A 53 6.04 -6.39 -8.14
C LEU A 53 7.23 -6.82 -7.31
N ASP A 54 8.19 -7.55 -7.91
CA ASP A 54 9.52 -7.62 -7.32
C ASP A 54 10.25 -6.29 -7.48
N ILE A 55 11.15 -5.99 -6.55
CA ILE A 55 12.00 -4.79 -6.66
C ILE A 55 13.03 -4.96 -7.77
N ARG A 56 13.71 -6.13 -7.81
CA ARG A 56 14.80 -6.36 -8.74
C ARG A 56 14.29 -7.02 -10.02
N MET A 57 14.10 -6.21 -11.04
CA MET A 57 13.71 -6.67 -12.38
C MET A 57 14.53 -5.96 -13.45
N PRO A 58 14.78 -6.60 -14.60
CA PRO A 58 15.33 -5.92 -15.77
C PRO A 58 14.32 -4.92 -16.34
N ASP A 59 14.80 -3.97 -17.14
CA ASP A 59 13.96 -3.05 -17.92
C ASP A 59 12.93 -2.26 -17.07
N GLY A 60 13.40 -1.70 -15.94
CA GLY A 60 12.59 -0.97 -14.97
C GLY A 60 12.34 -1.78 -13.69
N ASP A 61 12.99 -1.34 -12.61
CA ASP A 61 12.81 -1.96 -11.29
C ASP A 61 11.39 -1.74 -10.74
N GLY A 62 11.00 -2.53 -9.71
CA GLY A 62 9.66 -2.45 -9.14
C GLY A 62 9.33 -1.10 -8.53
N LEU A 63 10.32 -0.35 -8.02
CA LEU A 63 10.10 0.98 -7.45
C LEU A 63 9.83 2.00 -8.56
N TRP A 64 10.65 2.00 -9.61
CA TRP A 64 10.41 2.82 -10.79
C TRP A 64 9.05 2.49 -11.43
N THR A 65 8.73 1.20 -11.57
CA THR A 65 7.43 0.76 -12.11
C THR A 65 6.26 1.28 -11.26
N THR A 66 6.41 1.26 -9.94
CA THR A 66 5.43 1.82 -9.00
C THR A 66 5.23 3.32 -9.22
N GLU A 67 6.33 4.07 -9.39
CA GLU A 67 6.29 5.51 -9.72
C GLU A 67 5.55 5.78 -11.03
N GLN A 68 5.81 4.97 -12.08
CA GLN A 68 5.13 5.10 -13.38
C GLN A 68 3.62 4.81 -13.26
N ILE A 69 3.22 3.76 -12.53
CA ILE A 69 1.81 3.46 -12.24
C ILE A 69 1.17 4.62 -11.48
N ALA A 70 1.89 5.15 -10.49
CA ALA A 70 1.42 6.28 -9.68
C ALA A 70 1.19 7.56 -10.51
N ALA A 71 2.06 7.82 -11.48
CA ALA A 71 2.01 9.02 -12.30
C ALA A 71 0.99 8.93 -13.46
N ASP A 72 0.54 7.74 -13.84
CA ASP A 72 -0.36 7.53 -14.99
C ASP A 72 -1.83 7.56 -14.54
N PRO A 73 -2.62 8.59 -14.91
CA PRO A 73 -4.04 8.68 -14.55
C PRO A 73 -4.88 7.51 -15.07
N ALA A 74 -4.46 6.85 -16.16
CA ALA A 74 -5.16 5.68 -16.69
C ALA A 74 -5.01 4.46 -15.77
N LEU A 75 -3.97 4.43 -14.93
CA LEU A 75 -3.65 3.37 -13.98
C LEU A 75 -4.01 3.73 -12.52
N ALA A 76 -4.73 4.81 -12.29
CA ALA A 76 -5.07 5.30 -10.94
C ALA A 76 -5.84 4.27 -10.08
N GLY A 77 -6.50 3.30 -10.71
CA GLY A 77 -7.18 2.19 -10.02
C GLY A 77 -6.27 1.03 -9.62
N VAL A 78 -5.05 0.95 -10.18
CA VAL A 78 -4.12 -0.16 -9.91
C VAL A 78 -3.43 0.06 -8.56
N ARG A 79 -3.54 -0.92 -7.66
CA ARG A 79 -2.87 -0.93 -6.35
C ARG A 79 -1.60 -1.76 -6.44
N VAL A 80 -0.50 -1.21 -5.97
CA VAL A 80 0.81 -1.88 -6.04
C VAL A 80 1.18 -2.49 -4.70
N VAL A 81 1.58 -3.76 -4.70
CA VAL A 81 2.22 -4.45 -3.58
C VAL A 81 3.62 -4.85 -4.02
N ILE A 82 4.62 -4.39 -3.30
CA ILE A 82 6.00 -4.82 -3.50
C ILE A 82 6.19 -6.19 -2.81
N VAL A 83 6.77 -7.15 -3.54
CA VAL A 83 7.09 -8.49 -3.02
C VAL A 83 8.56 -8.77 -3.30
N THR A 84 9.41 -8.84 -2.27
CA THR A 84 10.87 -8.92 -2.45
C THR A 84 11.52 -9.87 -1.45
N THR A 85 12.73 -10.35 -1.78
CA THR A 85 13.58 -11.12 -0.84
C THR A 85 14.31 -10.23 0.16
N PHE A 86 14.31 -8.91 -0.02
CA PHE A 86 15.12 -7.97 0.77
C PHE A 86 14.26 -7.02 1.60
N GLU A 87 14.37 -7.12 2.91
CA GLU A 87 13.79 -6.16 3.86
C GLU A 87 14.74 -4.98 4.15
N LEU A 88 15.38 -4.40 3.15
CA LEU A 88 16.19 -3.21 3.40
C LEU A 88 15.29 -2.00 3.63
N ASP A 89 15.48 -1.32 4.76
CA ASP A 89 14.69 -0.15 5.19
C ASP A 89 14.60 0.95 4.12
N GLU A 90 15.63 1.06 3.29
CA GLU A 90 15.67 1.98 2.18
C GLU A 90 14.62 1.67 1.11
N TYR A 91 14.43 0.39 0.78
CA TYR A 91 13.45 -0.04 -0.23
C TYR A 91 12.00 0.17 0.26
N VAL A 92 11.74 -0.11 1.53
CA VAL A 92 10.41 0.09 2.12
C VAL A 92 10.02 1.56 2.04
N ALA A 93 10.89 2.47 2.49
CA ALA A 93 10.60 3.91 2.46
C ALA A 93 10.46 4.46 1.03
N ARG A 94 11.24 3.92 0.06
CA ARG A 94 11.12 4.29 -1.35
C ARG A 94 9.83 3.77 -1.96
N ALA A 95 9.46 2.50 -1.70
CA ALA A 95 8.23 1.90 -2.19
C ALA A 95 7.00 2.71 -1.79
N ILE A 96 6.93 3.13 -0.52
CA ILE A 96 5.81 3.93 -0.01
C ILE A 96 5.78 5.31 -0.66
N ARG A 97 6.91 6.00 -0.78
CA ARG A 97 6.97 7.29 -1.49
C ARG A 97 6.60 7.15 -2.96
N ALA A 98 6.95 6.03 -3.59
CA ALA A 98 6.55 5.71 -4.95
C ALA A 98 5.04 5.44 -5.08
N GLY A 99 4.32 5.19 -3.98
CA GLY A 99 2.88 4.95 -3.97
C GLY A 99 2.49 3.48 -3.85
N ALA A 100 3.36 2.61 -3.33
CA ALA A 100 3.00 1.22 -3.04
C ALA A 100 1.96 1.16 -1.89
N ALA A 101 0.90 0.38 -2.09
CA ALA A 101 -0.17 0.13 -1.12
C ALA A 101 0.18 -1.01 -0.15
N GLY A 102 1.20 -1.80 -0.46
CA GLY A 102 1.66 -2.89 0.39
C GLY A 102 3.12 -3.26 0.17
N PHE A 103 3.69 -3.96 1.16
CA PHE A 103 5.04 -4.49 1.10
C PHE A 103 5.11 -5.85 1.80
N LEU A 104 5.58 -6.87 1.08
CA LEU A 104 5.73 -8.24 1.55
C LEU A 104 7.13 -8.75 1.26
N VAL A 105 7.55 -9.76 2.01
CA VAL A 105 8.75 -10.56 1.69
C VAL A 105 8.35 -11.84 0.95
N LYS A 106 9.20 -12.34 0.05
CA LYS A 106 8.90 -13.53 -0.77
C LYS A 106 8.78 -14.83 0.05
N ASP A 107 9.23 -14.85 1.29
CA ASP A 107 9.06 -15.95 2.25
C ASP A 107 7.79 -15.82 3.12
N THR A 108 6.94 -14.84 2.82
CA THR A 108 5.62 -14.69 3.44
C THR A 108 4.79 -15.97 3.23
N GLU A 109 4.07 -16.38 4.27
CA GLU A 109 3.16 -17.52 4.21
C GLU A 109 2.13 -17.34 3.09
N PRO A 110 1.77 -18.41 2.34
CA PRO A 110 0.80 -18.35 1.24
C PRO A 110 -0.51 -17.66 1.61
N ILE A 111 -1.02 -17.92 2.80
CA ILE A 111 -2.27 -17.33 3.29
C ILE A 111 -2.18 -15.82 3.46
N ASP A 112 -1.01 -15.31 3.85
CA ASP A 112 -0.79 -13.88 4.03
C ASP A 112 -0.63 -13.15 2.70
N LEU A 113 -0.07 -13.80 1.65
CA LEU A 113 -0.05 -13.25 0.30
C LEU A 113 -1.48 -13.10 -0.26
N ILE A 114 -2.30 -14.14 -0.13
CA ILE A 114 -3.71 -14.11 -0.55
C ILE A 114 -4.47 -13.01 0.19
N ARG A 115 -4.28 -12.94 1.52
CA ARG A 115 -4.88 -11.89 2.36
C ARG A 115 -4.45 -10.50 1.93
N ALA A 116 -3.17 -10.32 1.60
CA ALA A 116 -2.64 -9.04 1.14
C ALA A 116 -3.32 -8.56 -0.14
N VAL A 117 -3.50 -9.45 -1.12
CA VAL A 117 -4.19 -9.13 -2.37
C VAL A 117 -5.62 -8.65 -2.09
N ARG A 118 -6.36 -9.34 -1.22
CA ARG A 118 -7.74 -8.96 -0.88
C ARG A 118 -7.81 -7.62 -0.16
N VAL A 119 -6.97 -7.43 0.87
CA VAL A 119 -6.92 -6.20 1.67
C VAL A 119 -6.58 -4.99 0.79
N VAL A 120 -5.58 -5.15 -0.10
CA VAL A 120 -5.15 -4.08 -0.98
C VAL A 120 -6.19 -3.79 -2.07
N ALA A 121 -6.86 -4.82 -2.63
CA ALA A 121 -7.95 -4.64 -3.58
C ALA A 121 -9.12 -3.84 -2.98
N ASP A 122 -9.40 -4.02 -1.69
CA ASP A 122 -10.41 -3.24 -0.95
C ASP A 122 -9.98 -1.79 -0.63
N GLY A 123 -8.77 -1.38 -1.05
CA GLY A 123 -8.23 -0.04 -0.83
C GLY A 123 -7.64 0.17 0.56
N GLU A 124 -7.44 -0.91 1.32
CA GLU A 124 -6.66 -0.87 2.56
C GLU A 124 -5.17 -1.07 2.25
N ALA A 125 -4.30 -0.77 3.22
CA ALA A 125 -2.87 -1.00 3.10
C ALA A 125 -2.46 -2.19 3.96
N LEU A 126 -1.58 -3.02 3.44
CA LEU A 126 -0.99 -4.10 4.21
C LEU A 126 0.52 -3.92 4.32
N LEU A 127 0.96 -3.63 5.53
CA LEU A 127 2.37 -3.62 5.90
C LEU A 127 2.58 -4.67 6.98
N SER A 128 3.63 -5.48 6.86
CA SER A 128 4.00 -6.38 7.94
C SER A 128 4.32 -5.57 9.22
N PRO A 129 4.13 -6.12 10.43
CA PRO A 129 4.42 -5.40 11.66
C PRO A 129 5.88 -4.89 11.73
N GLY A 130 6.84 -5.62 11.15
CA GLY A 130 8.23 -5.20 11.03
C GLY A 130 8.40 -3.98 10.15
N VAL A 131 7.76 -3.96 8.98
CA VAL A 131 7.76 -2.82 8.04
C VAL A 131 7.07 -1.60 8.67
N THR A 132 5.94 -1.79 9.33
CA THR A 132 5.24 -0.71 10.04
C THR A 132 6.13 -0.08 11.11
N ARG A 133 6.80 -0.89 11.96
CA ARG A 133 7.72 -0.38 12.99
C ARG A 133 8.85 0.45 12.38
N ARG A 134 9.49 -0.03 11.31
CA ARG A 134 10.59 0.66 10.62
C ARG A 134 10.16 1.98 9.98
N LEU A 135 8.94 2.01 9.40
CA LEU A 135 8.35 3.25 8.92
C LEU A 135 8.17 4.28 10.04
N LEU A 136 7.65 3.82 11.18
CA LEU A 136 7.47 4.66 12.36
C LEU A 136 8.82 5.19 12.88
N GLU A 137 9.87 4.38 12.88
CA GLU A 137 11.23 4.78 13.27
C GLU A 137 11.79 5.85 12.32
N ARG A 138 11.65 5.69 11.00
CA ARG A 138 12.11 6.68 10.00
C ARG A 138 11.26 7.95 9.94
N ALA A 139 9.94 7.85 10.00
CA ALA A 139 9.09 9.02 10.10
C ALA A 139 9.50 9.88 11.30
N ALA A 140 9.93 9.23 12.37
CA ALA A 140 10.42 9.90 13.56
C ALA A 140 11.82 10.54 13.40
N GLU A 141 12.66 10.07 12.50
CA GLU A 141 13.94 10.73 12.13
C GLU A 141 13.70 11.95 11.22
N GLY A 142 12.73 11.87 10.30
CA GLY A 142 12.34 12.96 9.39
C GLY A 142 11.57 14.11 10.06
N LEU A 143 11.02 13.91 11.27
CA LEU A 143 10.27 14.94 12.02
C LEU A 143 11.14 16.11 12.53
N ARG A 144 12.44 16.15 12.21
CA ARG A 144 13.27 17.34 12.47
C ARG A 144 12.98 18.50 11.51
N ASP A 145 12.28 18.23 10.38
CA ASP A 145 11.86 19.25 9.41
C ASP A 145 10.33 19.15 9.17
N ALA A 146 9.54 19.49 10.17
CA ALA A 146 8.08 19.39 10.14
C ALA A 146 7.47 20.25 9.01
N ALA A 147 6.71 19.61 8.12
CA ALA A 147 5.84 20.30 7.17
C ALA A 147 4.72 21.07 7.91
N PRO A 148 4.25 22.22 7.39
CA PRO A 148 3.34 23.11 8.14
C PRO A 148 1.96 22.46 8.34
N ILE A 149 1.39 22.64 9.54
CA ILE A 149 0.06 22.24 10.03
C ILE A 149 -1.10 22.65 9.08
N GLY A 150 -0.85 23.46 8.05
CA GLY A 150 -1.85 23.94 7.09
C GLY A 150 -2.50 22.86 6.21
N ALA A 151 -1.87 21.70 6.02
CA ALA A 151 -2.39 20.66 5.15
C ALA A 151 -3.66 19.95 5.70
N LEU A 152 -3.88 19.98 7.03
CA LEU A 152 -5.02 19.34 7.68
C LEU A 152 -6.24 20.24 7.84
N SER A 153 -6.18 21.51 7.45
CA SER A 153 -7.28 22.49 7.61
C SER A 153 -8.55 22.15 6.80
N VAL A 154 -8.43 21.25 5.81
CA VAL A 154 -9.56 20.77 4.99
C VAL A 154 -10.35 19.66 5.68
N LEU A 155 -9.83 19.10 6.77
CA LEU A 155 -10.49 18.04 7.52
C LEU A 155 -11.37 18.60 8.64
N THR A 156 -12.48 17.93 8.89
CA THR A 156 -13.29 18.16 10.08
C THR A 156 -12.58 17.59 11.33
N GLU A 157 -12.97 18.02 12.51
CA GLU A 157 -12.42 17.49 13.78
C GLU A 157 -12.54 15.96 13.87
N ARG A 158 -13.67 15.40 13.40
CA ARG A 158 -13.88 13.95 13.38
C ARG A 158 -12.95 13.23 12.39
N GLU A 159 -12.69 13.84 11.24
CA GLU A 159 -11.74 13.30 10.26
C GLU A 159 -10.30 13.38 10.78
N VAL A 160 -9.93 14.43 11.50
CA VAL A 160 -8.63 14.53 12.15
C VAL A 160 -8.47 13.44 13.23
N GLU A 161 -9.50 13.16 14.01
CA GLU A 161 -9.51 12.09 15.00
C GLU A 161 -9.32 10.71 14.34
N VAL A 162 -10.06 10.44 13.25
CA VAL A 162 -9.90 9.20 12.46
C VAL A 162 -8.50 9.12 11.85
N LEU A 163 -7.98 10.22 11.27
CA LEU A 163 -6.63 10.25 10.69
C LEU A 163 -5.56 9.95 11.74
N ARG A 164 -5.73 10.44 12.97
CA ARG A 164 -4.82 10.10 14.09
C ARG A 164 -4.80 8.61 14.37
N LEU A 165 -5.96 7.95 14.41
CA LEU A 165 -6.06 6.50 14.65
C LEU A 165 -5.50 5.70 13.47
N VAL A 166 -5.69 6.16 12.23
CA VAL A 166 -5.02 5.60 11.05
C VAL A 166 -3.52 5.71 11.17
N GLY A 167 -2.99 6.86 11.58
CA GLY A 167 -1.57 7.07 11.84
C GLY A 167 -1.00 6.17 12.95
N GLN A 168 -1.84 5.77 13.91
CA GLN A 168 -1.49 4.80 14.95
C GLN A 168 -1.54 3.34 14.46
N GLY A 169 -1.91 3.10 13.20
CA GLY A 169 -1.95 1.76 12.60
C GLY A 169 -3.24 0.96 12.85
N LEU A 170 -4.28 1.57 13.45
CA LEU A 170 -5.53 0.86 13.75
C LEU A 170 -6.27 0.49 12.46
N SER A 171 -6.86 -0.71 12.38
CA SER A 171 -7.79 -1.16 11.34
C SER A 171 -9.14 -0.41 11.42
N ASN A 172 -9.99 -0.54 10.40
CA ASN A 172 -11.33 0.07 10.43
C ASN A 172 -12.22 -0.52 11.54
N GLU A 173 -12.02 -1.79 11.92
CA GLU A 173 -12.70 -2.43 13.04
C GLU A 173 -12.29 -1.82 14.38
N GLU A 174 -10.97 -1.65 14.59
CA GLU A 174 -10.41 -1.04 15.80
C GLU A 174 -10.80 0.44 15.92
N ILE A 175 -10.77 1.18 14.79
CA ILE A 175 -11.27 2.57 14.72
C ILE A 175 -12.75 2.62 15.08
N GLY A 176 -13.54 1.70 14.50
CA GLY A 176 -14.97 1.59 14.80
C GLY A 176 -15.22 1.37 16.27
N THR A 177 -14.52 0.43 16.90
CA THR A 177 -14.60 0.15 18.33
C THR A 177 -14.20 1.37 19.17
N ARG A 178 -13.07 2.02 18.81
CA ARG A 178 -12.53 3.17 19.54
C ARG A 178 -13.44 4.40 19.50
N LEU A 179 -14.11 4.61 18.38
CA LEU A 179 -14.95 5.78 18.10
C LEU A 179 -16.45 5.53 18.28
N PHE A 180 -16.84 4.32 18.71
CA PHE A 180 -18.22 3.88 18.87
C PHE A 180 -19.06 4.02 17.60
N VAL A 181 -18.47 3.64 16.44
CA VAL A 181 -19.13 3.60 15.13
C VAL A 181 -18.97 2.23 14.47
N SER A 182 -19.77 1.95 13.43
CA SER A 182 -19.57 0.71 12.69
C SER A 182 -18.26 0.71 11.91
N PRO A 183 -17.65 -0.46 11.63
CA PRO A 183 -16.46 -0.56 10.77
C PRO A 183 -16.69 0.06 9.39
N LEU A 184 -17.90 -0.06 8.84
CA LEU A 184 -18.29 0.55 7.58
C LEU A 184 -18.30 2.09 7.66
N THR A 185 -18.73 2.66 8.78
CA THR A 185 -18.68 4.10 9.05
C THR A 185 -17.23 4.57 9.14
N ALA A 186 -16.36 3.80 9.83
CA ALA A 186 -14.93 4.10 9.91
C ALA A 186 -14.29 4.07 8.50
N LYS A 187 -14.56 3.04 7.68
CA LYS A 187 -14.13 2.95 6.27
C LYS A 187 -14.57 4.18 5.46
N THR A 188 -15.81 4.64 5.66
CA THR A 188 -16.33 5.85 4.96
C THR A 188 -15.56 7.10 5.36
N HIS A 189 -15.22 7.27 6.64
CA HIS A 189 -14.40 8.41 7.08
C HIS A 189 -13.00 8.35 6.47
N VAL A 190 -12.34 7.18 6.49
CA VAL A 190 -11.02 6.99 5.88
C VAL A 190 -11.04 7.33 4.39
N SER A 191 -12.06 6.87 3.64
CA SER A 191 -12.20 7.18 2.22
C SER A 191 -12.38 8.67 1.95
N ARG A 192 -13.16 9.38 2.78
CA ARG A 192 -13.34 10.84 2.67
C ARG A 192 -12.05 11.60 2.97
N ILE A 193 -11.28 11.14 3.95
CA ILE A 193 -9.98 11.73 4.28
C ILE A 193 -9.01 11.56 3.11
N MET A 194 -8.95 10.35 2.51
CA MET A 194 -8.13 10.10 1.32
C MET A 194 -8.49 11.07 0.18
N GLN A 195 -9.77 11.26 -0.10
CA GLN A 195 -10.23 12.21 -1.13
C GLN A 195 -9.81 13.65 -0.83
N LYS A 196 -10.00 14.12 0.40
CA LYS A 196 -9.70 15.50 0.80
C LYS A 196 -8.20 15.80 0.83
N LEU A 197 -7.37 14.83 1.20
CA LEU A 197 -5.91 14.96 1.25
C LEU A 197 -5.24 14.50 -0.04
N HIS A 198 -6.01 14.11 -1.07
CA HIS A 198 -5.51 13.55 -2.33
C HIS A 198 -4.57 12.34 -2.12
N ALA A 199 -4.80 11.58 -1.04
CA ALA A 199 -4.07 10.38 -0.74
C ALA A 199 -4.61 9.20 -1.56
N ARG A 200 -3.73 8.45 -2.21
CA ARG A 200 -4.10 7.30 -3.06
C ARG A 200 -4.53 6.08 -2.27
N ASP A 201 -3.99 5.94 -1.07
CA ASP A 201 -4.19 4.79 -0.21
C ASP A 201 -3.99 5.15 1.28
N ARG A 202 -4.24 4.15 2.14
CA ARG A 202 -4.13 4.29 3.59
C ARG A 202 -2.70 4.53 4.06
N VAL A 203 -1.67 4.02 3.34
CA VAL A 203 -0.27 4.23 3.71
C VAL A 203 0.08 5.70 3.63
N GLN A 204 -0.37 6.38 2.57
CA GLN A 204 -0.17 7.82 2.43
C GLN A 204 -0.85 8.61 3.55
N LEU A 205 -2.01 8.15 4.05
CA LEU A 205 -2.63 8.77 5.23
C LEU A 205 -1.77 8.60 6.48
N VAL A 206 -1.14 7.43 6.68
CA VAL A 206 -0.21 7.22 7.80
C VAL A 206 0.96 8.19 7.68
N VAL A 207 1.59 8.29 6.51
CA VAL A 207 2.70 9.23 6.27
C VAL A 207 2.27 10.67 6.58
N LEU A 208 1.13 11.12 6.04
CA LEU A 208 0.60 12.47 6.28
C LEU A 208 0.30 12.74 7.76
N ALA A 209 -0.21 11.74 8.50
CA ALA A 209 -0.46 11.88 9.94
C ALA A 209 0.83 12.11 10.74
N TYR A 210 1.94 11.49 10.33
CA TYR A 210 3.26 11.69 10.94
C TYR A 210 3.91 12.99 10.48
N GLU A 211 3.94 13.28 9.18
CA GLU A 211 4.52 14.52 8.63
C GLU A 211 3.84 15.78 9.15
N SER A 212 2.53 15.72 9.40
CA SER A 212 1.77 16.83 10.01
C SER A 212 1.93 16.96 11.51
N GLY A 213 2.67 16.04 12.16
CA GLY A 213 2.80 16.02 13.62
C GLY A 213 1.52 15.63 14.38
N LEU A 214 0.49 15.13 13.67
CA LEU A 214 -0.78 14.71 14.27
C LEU A 214 -0.60 13.49 15.18
N VAL A 215 0.37 12.63 14.86
CA VAL A 215 0.78 11.47 15.65
C VAL A 215 2.23 11.68 16.09
N ALA A 216 2.46 11.75 17.39
CA ALA A 216 3.80 11.83 17.97
C ALA A 216 4.20 10.47 18.57
N ARG A 217 5.52 10.26 18.77
CA ARG A 217 6.04 9.09 19.50
C ARG A 217 5.48 9.04 20.92
N GLY A 218 4.86 7.94 21.27
CA GLY A 218 4.44 7.69 22.64
C GLY A 218 3.76 6.33 22.72
N TRP A 219 4.54 5.25 22.69
CA TRP A 219 4.09 3.99 23.24
C TRP A 219 4.66 3.89 24.66
N GLN A 220 3.83 4.13 25.66
CA GLN A 220 3.98 3.52 27.00
C GLN A 220 3.11 2.29 27.07
#